data_b69e9da636d6c0ef4e049f976f6439f3
#
_entry.id   b69e9da636d6c0ef4e049f976f6439f3
#
_cell.length_a   1.000
_cell.length_b   1.000
_cell.length_c   1.000
_cell.angle_alpha   90.00
_cell.angle_beta   90.00
_cell.angle_gamma   90.00
#
_symmetry.space_group_name_H-M   'P 1'
#
loop_
_entity.id
_entity.type
_entity.pdbx_description
1 polymer ?
#
loop_
_entity_poly.entity_id
_entity_poly.type
_entity_poly.pdbx_seq_one_letter_code
_entity_poly.pdbx_strand_id
1 'polypeptide(L)'
;MNINMKMKKIILSIILISNSCYASDCFEITGKAYNIDPLILKAIAWNESKNKNGIKSKINKNGTYDIGIMQINSSHLDLLSKFNISEDDLLNDACINISVAGYILASNIKSRGNTWDAVGAYNAGYFNTPNAVELRRQYAMKIYKTYTKLKNNEQIID
;
A
#
# COMPACT_ATOMS: atom_id res chain seq x y z
N MET A 1 -18.72 -8.76 -10.39
CA MET A 1 -18.61 -7.31 -10.17
C MET A 1 -17.15 -6.94 -10.41
N ASN A 2 -16.88 -6.00 -11.33
CA ASN A 2 -15.54 -5.72 -11.84
C ASN A 2 -14.71 -4.99 -10.78
N ILE A 3 -13.46 -5.41 -10.54
CA ILE A 3 -12.52 -4.79 -9.57
C ILE A 3 -12.39 -3.28 -9.80
N ASN A 4 -12.38 -2.85 -11.06
CA ASN A 4 -12.32 -1.43 -11.43
C ASN A 4 -13.53 -0.62 -10.92
N MET A 5 -14.72 -1.23 -10.90
CA MET A 5 -15.92 -0.59 -10.34
C MET A 5 -15.89 -0.51 -8.81
N LYS A 6 -15.31 -1.52 -8.12
CA LYS A 6 -15.11 -1.47 -6.67
C LYS A 6 -14.09 -0.40 -6.28
N MET A 7 -12.97 -0.32 -7.00
CA MET A 7 -11.95 0.71 -6.74
C MET A 7 -12.55 2.12 -6.88
N LYS A 8 -13.27 2.39 -7.97
CA LYS A 8 -13.91 3.70 -8.22
C LYS A 8 -14.90 4.09 -7.12
N LYS A 9 -15.73 3.14 -6.65
CA LYS A 9 -16.70 3.40 -5.56
C LYS A 9 -16.02 3.59 -4.21
N ILE A 10 -14.99 2.81 -3.89
CA ILE A 10 -14.29 2.87 -2.61
C ILE A 10 -13.48 4.16 -2.50
N ILE A 11 -12.72 4.53 -3.52
CA ILE A 11 -11.94 5.77 -3.55
C ILE A 11 -12.88 6.99 -3.52
N LEU A 12 -13.96 6.98 -4.27
CA LEU A 12 -14.95 8.07 -4.28
C LEU A 12 -15.66 8.23 -2.92
N SER A 13 -15.93 7.12 -2.21
CA SER A 13 -16.55 7.16 -0.88
C SER A 13 -15.61 7.72 0.19
N ILE A 14 -14.30 7.50 0.07
CA ILE A 14 -13.28 8.03 1.00
C ILE A 14 -13.10 9.54 0.82
N ILE A 15 -13.19 10.04 -0.41
CA ILE A 15 -13.05 11.47 -0.72
C ILE A 15 -14.20 12.31 -0.14
N LEU A 16 -15.39 11.73 0.05
CA LEU A 16 -16.55 12.46 0.58
C LEU A 16 -16.56 12.61 2.12
N ILE A 17 -15.60 12.00 2.84
CA ILE A 17 -15.47 12.13 4.30
C ILE A 17 -14.38 13.18 4.60
N SER A 18 -14.61 14.41 4.18
CA SER A 18 -13.77 15.55 4.55
C SER A 18 -14.15 16.06 5.93
N ASN A 19 -13.64 15.44 6.99
CA ASN A 19 -13.43 16.05 8.31
C ASN A 19 -12.33 15.25 9.02
N SER A 20 -11.15 15.84 9.14
CA SER A 20 -10.03 15.43 10.02
C SER A 20 -9.83 13.91 10.16
N CYS A 21 -9.77 13.19 9.04
CA CYS A 21 -9.43 11.77 9.06
C CYS A 21 -7.94 11.64 9.40
N TYR A 22 -7.62 11.24 10.62
CA TYR A 22 -6.25 10.86 10.96
C TYR A 22 -5.85 9.65 10.12
N ALA A 23 -4.59 9.56 9.70
CA ALA A 23 -4.09 8.44 8.90
C ALA A 23 -4.40 7.06 9.53
N SER A 24 -4.54 6.98 10.86
CA SER A 24 -4.98 5.78 11.58
C SER A 24 -6.34 5.27 11.13
N ASP A 25 -7.30 6.17 10.89
CA ASP A 25 -8.66 5.81 10.47
C ASP A 25 -8.67 5.32 9.03
N CYS A 26 -7.77 5.86 8.18
CA CYS A 26 -7.67 5.45 6.79
C CYS A 26 -7.16 4.00 6.64
N PHE A 27 -6.30 3.52 7.54
CA PHE A 27 -5.89 2.11 7.56
C PHE A 27 -7.08 1.19 7.88
N GLU A 28 -7.91 1.56 8.86
CA GLU A 28 -9.10 0.78 9.24
C GLU A 28 -10.14 0.78 8.11
N ILE A 29 -10.42 1.95 7.53
CA ILE A 29 -11.37 2.11 6.42
C ILE A 29 -10.89 1.28 5.21
N THR A 30 -9.62 1.39 4.85
CA THR A 30 -9.03 0.68 3.72
C THR A 30 -9.01 -0.83 3.96
N GLY A 31 -8.60 -1.25 5.15
CA GLY A 31 -8.59 -2.65 5.55
C GLY A 31 -9.98 -3.30 5.42
N LYS A 32 -11.01 -2.62 5.95
CA LYS A 32 -12.40 -3.05 5.82
C LYS A 32 -12.87 -3.10 4.36
N ALA A 33 -12.54 -2.08 3.57
CA ALA A 33 -12.96 -1.98 2.17
C ALA A 33 -12.42 -3.10 1.29
N TYR A 34 -11.19 -3.53 1.54
CA TYR A 34 -10.49 -4.56 0.76
C TYR A 34 -10.40 -5.92 1.45
N ASN A 35 -10.97 -6.08 2.67
CA ASN A 35 -10.87 -7.27 3.50
C ASN A 35 -9.41 -7.65 3.79
N ILE A 36 -8.63 -6.66 4.20
CA ILE A 36 -7.22 -6.77 4.59
C ILE A 36 -7.10 -6.36 6.07
N ASP A 37 -6.31 -7.11 6.86
CA ASP A 37 -6.00 -6.71 8.23
C ASP A 37 -5.31 -5.32 8.22
N PRO A 38 -5.88 -4.29 8.86
CA PRO A 38 -5.30 -2.95 8.91
C PRO A 38 -3.86 -2.91 9.44
N LEU A 39 -3.49 -3.85 10.30
CA LEU A 39 -2.13 -3.95 10.84
C LEU A 39 -1.11 -4.31 9.76
N ILE A 40 -1.51 -5.02 8.69
CA ILE A 40 -0.63 -5.28 7.54
C ILE A 40 -0.34 -3.96 6.81
N LEU A 41 -1.35 -3.14 6.56
CA LEU A 41 -1.18 -1.83 5.92
C LEU A 41 -0.31 -0.90 6.78
N LYS A 42 -0.54 -0.87 8.09
CA LYS A 42 0.29 -0.12 9.05
C LYS A 42 1.74 -0.60 9.06
N ALA A 43 1.96 -1.92 9.00
CA ALA A 43 3.30 -2.50 8.92
C ALA A 43 4.01 -2.13 7.61
N ILE A 44 3.30 -2.10 6.47
CA ILE A 44 3.84 -1.63 5.19
C ILE A 44 4.24 -0.15 5.31
N ALA A 45 3.33 0.73 5.73
CA ALA A 45 3.59 2.16 5.86
C ALA A 45 4.83 2.46 6.73
N TRP A 46 4.95 1.75 7.87
CA TRP A 46 6.13 1.87 8.72
C TRP A 46 7.41 1.48 7.99
N ASN A 47 7.40 0.37 7.28
CA ASN A 47 8.59 -0.12 6.58
C ASN A 47 8.97 0.71 5.36
N GLU A 48 7.99 1.32 4.69
CA GLU A 48 8.20 2.15 3.50
C GLU A 48 8.67 3.56 3.85
N SER A 49 8.01 4.21 4.80
CA SER A 49 8.20 5.64 5.03
C SER A 49 8.37 6.04 6.49
N LYS A 50 8.32 5.09 7.45
CA LYS A 50 8.17 5.38 8.88
C LYS A 50 6.89 6.21 9.16
N ASN A 51 5.83 5.92 8.44
CA ASN A 51 4.55 6.65 8.47
C ASN A 51 4.67 8.14 8.08
N LYS A 52 5.70 8.52 7.32
CA LYS A 52 5.86 9.90 6.85
C LYS A 52 5.07 10.12 5.57
N ASN A 53 4.18 11.11 5.58
CA ASN A 53 3.50 11.60 4.38
C ASN A 53 4.37 12.64 3.66
N GLY A 54 4.01 12.98 2.41
CA GLY A 54 4.66 14.04 1.64
C GLY A 54 6.08 13.72 1.18
N ILE A 55 6.48 12.46 1.14
CA ILE A 55 7.84 12.07 0.71
C ILE A 55 7.83 11.36 -0.64
N LYS A 56 8.91 11.57 -1.39
CA LYS A 56 9.24 10.81 -2.60
C LYS A 56 10.58 10.14 -2.44
N SER A 57 10.73 8.94 -3.01
CA SER A 57 12.02 8.28 -3.10
C SER A 57 12.93 8.96 -4.14
N LYS A 58 14.20 8.60 -4.14
CA LYS A 58 15.09 8.86 -5.29
C LYS A 58 14.59 8.06 -6.49
N ILE A 59 14.98 8.51 -7.69
CA ILE A 59 14.68 7.81 -8.93
C ILE A 59 15.35 6.42 -8.93
N ASN A 60 14.56 5.40 -9.17
CA ASN A 60 15.00 4.01 -9.31
C ASN A 60 15.80 3.81 -10.61
N LYS A 61 16.56 2.73 -10.72
CA LYS A 61 17.35 2.40 -11.92
C LYS A 61 16.52 2.29 -13.21
N ASN A 62 15.23 1.98 -13.08
CA ASN A 62 14.27 1.88 -14.20
C ASN A 62 13.55 3.20 -14.50
N GLY A 63 13.95 4.32 -13.89
CA GLY A 63 13.36 5.63 -14.09
C GLY A 63 12.11 5.92 -13.26
N THR A 64 11.60 4.96 -12.49
CA THR A 64 10.45 5.16 -11.59
C THR A 64 10.89 5.71 -10.24
N TYR A 65 9.93 6.16 -9.44
CA TYR A 65 10.12 6.59 -8.05
C TYR A 65 8.88 6.25 -7.23
N ASP A 66 8.98 6.31 -5.91
CA ASP A 66 7.94 5.90 -5.01
C ASP A 66 7.39 7.11 -4.23
N ILE A 67 6.07 7.14 -3.99
CA ILE A 67 5.33 8.35 -3.60
C ILE A 67 4.53 8.10 -2.32
N GLY A 68 4.68 9.00 -1.36
CA GLY A 68 3.84 9.13 -0.16
C GLY A 68 4.09 8.07 0.91
N ILE A 69 3.16 8.00 1.86
CA ILE A 69 3.30 7.19 3.09
C ILE A 69 3.46 5.69 2.80
N MET A 70 2.84 5.17 1.74
CA MET A 70 2.89 3.76 1.33
C MET A 70 3.91 3.49 0.21
N GLN A 71 4.66 4.52 -0.23
CA GLN A 71 5.64 4.47 -1.30
C GLN A 71 5.07 3.82 -2.59
N ILE A 72 3.98 4.39 -3.10
CA ILE A 72 3.35 3.95 -4.35
C ILE A 72 4.27 4.25 -5.53
N ASN A 73 4.61 3.23 -6.32
CA ASN A 73 5.49 3.41 -7.47
C ASN A 73 4.83 4.25 -8.57
N SER A 74 5.58 5.19 -9.15
CA SER A 74 5.11 6.11 -10.18
C SER A 74 4.61 5.41 -11.46
N SER A 75 4.96 4.15 -11.69
CA SER A 75 4.42 3.35 -12.79
C SER A 75 2.90 3.12 -12.71
N HIS A 76 2.29 3.37 -11.56
CA HIS A 76 0.84 3.30 -11.38
C HIS A 76 0.11 4.57 -11.81
N LEU A 77 0.80 5.70 -12.06
CA LEU A 77 0.17 7.00 -12.33
C LEU A 77 -0.75 6.99 -13.55
N ASP A 78 -0.35 6.31 -14.64
CA ASP A 78 -1.19 6.19 -15.84
C ASP A 78 -2.53 5.48 -15.57
N LEU A 79 -2.50 4.46 -14.72
CA LEU A 79 -3.72 3.79 -14.29
C LEU A 79 -4.55 4.67 -13.36
N LEU A 80 -3.91 5.33 -12.40
CA LEU A 80 -4.56 6.15 -11.37
C LEU A 80 -5.20 7.41 -11.95
N SER A 81 -4.61 8.00 -13.00
CA SER A 81 -5.18 9.15 -13.70
C SER A 81 -6.58 8.88 -14.27
N LYS A 82 -6.87 7.63 -14.67
CA LYS A 82 -8.20 7.20 -15.12
C LYS A 82 -9.28 7.24 -14.01
N PHE A 83 -8.85 7.37 -12.78
CA PHE A 83 -9.70 7.51 -11.59
C PHE A 83 -9.61 8.92 -11.00
N ASN A 84 -9.03 9.88 -11.73
CA ASN A 84 -8.76 11.25 -11.29
C ASN A 84 -7.90 11.32 -10.03
N ILE A 85 -6.95 10.40 -9.88
CA ILE A 85 -5.94 10.43 -8.82
C ILE A 85 -4.63 10.88 -9.45
N SER A 86 -4.17 12.04 -9.02
CA SER A 86 -2.92 12.65 -9.45
C SER A 86 -1.73 12.21 -8.58
N GLU A 87 -0.54 12.55 -9.03
CA GLU A 87 0.67 12.40 -8.23
C GLU A 87 0.62 13.26 -6.96
N ASP A 88 0.05 14.47 -7.07
CA ASP A 88 -0.10 15.39 -5.92
C ASP A 88 -1.02 14.80 -4.85
N ASP A 89 -2.12 14.16 -5.25
CA ASP A 89 -3.00 13.44 -4.34
C ASP A 89 -2.26 12.33 -3.60
N LEU A 90 -1.44 11.54 -4.32
CA LEU A 90 -0.63 10.48 -3.70
C LEU A 90 0.42 11.03 -2.74
N LEU A 91 0.96 12.21 -3.05
CA LEU A 91 2.02 12.80 -2.23
C LEU A 91 1.45 13.42 -0.95
N ASN A 92 0.34 14.14 -1.06
CA ASN A 92 -0.15 15.02 0.00
C ASN A 92 -1.35 14.47 0.77
N ASP A 93 -2.11 13.53 0.21
CA ASP A 93 -3.22 12.88 0.88
C ASP A 93 -2.88 11.45 1.31
N ALA A 94 -2.62 11.27 2.62
CA ALA A 94 -2.31 9.96 3.19
C ALA A 94 -3.45 8.94 2.99
N CYS A 95 -4.72 9.38 3.04
CA CYS A 95 -5.86 8.48 2.90
C CYS A 95 -6.00 7.95 1.47
N ILE A 96 -5.78 8.80 0.47
CA ILE A 96 -5.74 8.39 -0.94
C ILE A 96 -4.58 7.41 -1.14
N ASN A 97 -3.39 7.74 -0.63
CA ASN A 97 -2.21 6.91 -0.77
C ASN A 97 -2.40 5.52 -0.12
N ILE A 98 -2.95 5.46 1.11
CA ILE A 98 -3.27 4.21 1.81
C ILE A 98 -4.33 3.40 1.05
N SER A 99 -5.35 4.07 0.50
CA SER A 99 -6.41 3.40 -0.27
C SER A 99 -5.87 2.77 -1.55
N VAL A 100 -4.99 3.45 -2.27
CA VAL A 100 -4.30 2.93 -3.46
C VAL A 100 -3.43 1.73 -3.08
N ALA A 101 -2.69 1.79 -1.98
CA ALA A 101 -1.92 0.66 -1.48
C ALA A 101 -2.80 -0.56 -1.16
N GLY A 102 -3.95 -0.32 -0.53
CA GLY A 102 -4.95 -1.37 -0.27
C GLY A 102 -5.44 -2.03 -1.55
N TYR A 103 -5.70 -1.26 -2.62
CA TYR A 103 -6.05 -1.78 -3.93
C TYR A 103 -4.94 -2.65 -4.53
N ILE A 104 -3.69 -2.19 -4.49
CA ILE A 104 -2.53 -2.94 -4.99
C ILE A 104 -2.40 -4.26 -4.22
N LEU A 105 -2.46 -4.23 -2.89
CA LEU A 105 -2.36 -5.42 -2.07
C LEU A 105 -3.54 -6.38 -2.29
N ALA A 106 -4.76 -5.88 -2.43
CA ALA A 106 -5.92 -6.69 -2.78
C ALA A 106 -5.77 -7.38 -4.14
N SER A 107 -5.17 -6.70 -5.12
CA SER A 107 -4.85 -7.26 -6.43
C SER A 107 -3.83 -8.40 -6.32
N ASN A 108 -2.82 -8.22 -5.46
CA ASN A 108 -1.83 -9.25 -5.17
C ASN A 108 -2.49 -10.47 -4.50
N ILE A 109 -3.36 -10.27 -3.52
CA ILE A 109 -4.09 -11.32 -2.81
C ILE A 109 -5.01 -12.08 -3.80
N LYS A 110 -5.67 -11.37 -4.70
CA LYS A 110 -6.51 -12.01 -5.73
C LYS A 110 -5.70 -12.91 -6.65
N SER A 111 -4.47 -12.51 -6.98
CA SER A 111 -3.59 -13.23 -7.90
C SER A 111 -2.84 -14.40 -7.24
N ARG A 112 -2.47 -14.28 -5.97
CA ARG A 112 -1.57 -15.20 -5.25
C ARG A 112 -2.20 -15.90 -4.06
N GLY A 113 -3.47 -15.62 -3.78
CA GLY A 113 -4.13 -16.03 -2.54
C GLY A 113 -3.78 -15.12 -1.36
N ASN A 114 -4.49 -15.30 -0.26
CA ASN A 114 -4.26 -14.52 0.97
C ASN A 114 -3.05 -15.09 1.74
N THR A 115 -1.86 -14.78 1.25
CA THR A 115 -0.58 -15.30 1.73
C THR A 115 0.43 -14.18 1.92
N TRP A 116 1.50 -14.47 2.67
CA TRP A 116 2.64 -13.56 2.81
C TRP A 116 3.41 -13.36 1.48
N ASP A 117 3.29 -14.28 0.51
CA ASP A 117 3.83 -14.06 -0.84
C ASP A 117 3.10 -12.92 -1.56
N ALA A 118 1.78 -12.77 -1.35
CA ALA A 118 1.02 -11.62 -1.87
C ALA A 118 1.48 -10.30 -1.24
N VAL A 119 1.81 -10.29 0.06
CA VAL A 119 2.43 -9.13 0.72
C VAL A 119 3.81 -8.86 0.14
N GLY A 120 4.61 -9.89 -0.08
CA GLY A 120 5.93 -9.78 -0.71
C GLY A 120 5.88 -9.18 -2.12
N ALA A 121 4.82 -9.51 -2.88
CA ALA A 121 4.61 -9.00 -4.23
C ALA A 121 4.33 -7.49 -4.29
N TYR A 122 3.99 -6.87 -3.16
CA TYR A 122 3.85 -5.42 -3.06
C TYR A 122 5.15 -4.69 -3.46
N ASN A 123 6.30 -5.22 -3.04
CA ASN A 123 7.61 -4.66 -3.36
C ASN A 123 8.25 -5.29 -4.61
N ALA A 124 8.20 -6.61 -4.74
CA ALA A 124 8.97 -7.36 -5.76
C ALA A 124 8.15 -7.79 -6.98
N GLY A 125 6.85 -7.45 -7.04
CA GLY A 125 5.98 -7.78 -8.16
C GLY A 125 5.78 -9.29 -8.37
N TYR A 126 5.44 -9.67 -9.62
CA TYR A 126 4.95 -11.01 -9.95
C TYR A 126 5.96 -11.93 -10.64
N PHE A 127 7.18 -11.46 -10.92
CA PHE A 127 8.17 -12.25 -11.62
C PHE A 127 8.54 -13.54 -10.86
N ASN A 128 8.68 -14.65 -11.59
CA ASN A 128 9.02 -15.96 -11.03
C ASN A 128 10.51 -16.32 -11.19
N THR A 129 11.38 -15.33 -11.33
CA THR A 129 12.82 -15.57 -11.27
C THR A 129 13.25 -15.89 -9.84
N PRO A 130 14.29 -16.69 -9.61
CA PRO A 130 14.78 -17.01 -8.27
C PRO A 130 15.05 -15.74 -7.43
N ASN A 131 15.62 -14.70 -8.05
CA ASN A 131 15.87 -13.44 -7.39
C ASN A 131 14.58 -12.73 -6.95
N ALA A 132 13.54 -12.66 -7.81
CA ALA A 132 12.27 -12.04 -7.47
C ALA A 132 11.52 -12.80 -6.37
N VAL A 133 11.59 -14.13 -6.38
CA VAL A 133 11.02 -14.98 -5.31
C VAL A 133 11.70 -14.67 -3.98
N GLU A 134 13.02 -14.58 -3.95
CA GLU A 134 13.77 -14.27 -2.74
C GLU A 134 13.51 -12.86 -2.24
N LEU A 135 13.42 -11.86 -3.11
CA LEU A 135 13.05 -10.48 -2.74
C LEU A 135 11.64 -10.42 -2.11
N ARG A 136 10.66 -11.14 -2.70
CA ARG A 136 9.32 -11.25 -2.10
C ARG A 136 9.37 -11.84 -0.69
N ARG A 137 10.13 -12.94 -0.52
CA ARG A 137 10.28 -13.60 0.76
C ARG A 137 10.90 -12.66 1.81
N GLN A 138 11.96 -11.96 1.45
CA GLN A 138 12.65 -11.03 2.34
C GLN A 138 11.74 -9.87 2.75
N TYR A 139 11.03 -9.28 1.78
CA TYR A 139 10.08 -8.21 2.07
C TYR A 139 8.92 -8.71 2.95
N ALA A 140 8.31 -9.84 2.61
CA ALA A 140 7.24 -10.43 3.41
C ALA A 140 7.68 -10.67 4.87
N MET A 141 8.89 -11.20 5.09
CA MET A 141 9.43 -11.39 6.44
C MET A 141 9.64 -10.07 7.19
N LYS A 142 10.11 -9.03 6.50
CA LYS A 142 10.27 -7.70 7.08
C LYS A 142 8.92 -7.14 7.55
N ILE A 143 7.89 -7.23 6.71
CA ILE A 143 6.54 -6.79 7.06
C ILE A 143 5.94 -7.64 8.19
N TYR A 144 6.11 -8.97 8.14
CA TYR A 144 5.63 -9.89 9.18
C TYR A 144 6.19 -9.55 10.58
N LYS A 145 7.48 -9.25 10.67
CA LYS A 145 8.11 -8.83 11.95
C LYS A 145 7.45 -7.56 12.51
N THR A 146 7.23 -6.56 11.66
CA THR A 146 6.56 -5.32 12.07
C THR A 146 5.10 -5.56 12.43
N TYR A 147 4.38 -6.33 11.64
CA TYR A 147 3.00 -6.75 11.91
C TYR A 147 2.86 -7.42 13.28
N THR A 148 3.75 -8.37 13.59
CA THR A 148 3.72 -9.08 14.87
C THR A 148 3.94 -8.14 16.06
N LYS A 149 4.89 -7.20 15.94
CA LYS A 149 5.09 -6.17 16.98
C LYS A 149 3.85 -5.31 17.18
N LEU A 150 3.24 -4.82 16.09
CA LEU A 150 1.99 -4.05 16.16
C LEU A 150 0.86 -4.85 16.82
N LYS A 151 0.72 -6.12 16.46
CA LYS A 151 -0.29 -7.01 17.01
C LYS A 151 -0.12 -7.25 18.51
N ASN A 152 1.12 -7.28 19.00
CA ASN A 152 1.46 -7.46 20.40
C ASN A 152 1.51 -6.14 21.19
N ASN A 153 1.19 -4.99 20.57
CA ASN A 153 1.39 -3.64 21.13
C ASN A 153 2.84 -3.37 21.57
N GLU A 154 3.81 -3.98 20.90
CA GLU A 154 5.23 -3.74 21.14
C GLU A 154 5.71 -2.49 20.39
N GLN A 155 6.72 -1.81 20.96
CA GLN A 155 7.34 -0.68 20.27
C GLN A 155 8.11 -1.16 19.04
N ILE A 156 7.91 -0.46 17.92
CA ILE A 156 8.70 -0.68 16.71
C ILE A 156 9.95 0.19 16.83
N ILE A 157 11.07 -0.46 17.16
CA ILE A 157 12.38 0.19 17.22
C ILE A 157 13.10 -0.10 15.88
N ASP A 158 13.78 0.92 15.34
CA ASP A 158 14.59 0.82 14.11
C ASP A 158 15.82 -0.06 14.27
#